data_4dbbd6e12722ddf850310ff0e68bdbeb
#
_entry.id   4dbbd6e12722ddf850310ff0e68bdbeb
#
_cell.length_a   1.000
_cell.length_b   1.000
_cell.length_c   1.000
_cell.angle_alpha   90.00
_cell.angle_beta   90.00
_cell.angle_gamma   90.00
#
_symmetry.space_group_name_H-M   'P 1'
#
loop_
_entity.id
_entity.type
_entity.pdbx_description
1 polymer ?
#
loop_
_entity_poly.entity_id
_entity_poly.type
_entity_poly.pdbx_seq_one_letter_code
_entity_poly.pdbx_strand_id
1 'polypeptide(L)'
;MVMHAPMLLTTTKINLTTYKLAPMEKIDNWMSPMSEEKLLQACARIKHVALDMDGTIYMGSTLFPYTHHFLDTLTQLGITYSFLTNNPTKSHKDYLIKLERLGIHATDEQMYTSSLATIDYIRLHYPQAKRLFTLGTPSMQQEFIKAGFELTTDDPNDRPDILVVAFDTTLTYNRLCRATWWASKLDIPYIATNPDWVCPTDQDVILVDCGSLCKAIEGACKRTPDIVIGKPNPNMLYCIRDMRGLDSNEIAMCGDRIYTDVATAQNAGSLGVLVLSGETTLETALASNPQPDITALNVDEFGKLLVKAHS
;
A
#
# COMPACT_ATOMS: atom_id res chain seq x y z
N MET A 1 -39.98 24.64 25.96
CA MET A 1 -40.47 24.94 24.60
C MET A 1 -39.30 25.58 23.86
N VAL A 2 -38.46 24.77 23.25
CA VAL A 2 -37.26 25.19 22.51
C VAL A 2 -37.53 24.90 21.04
N MET A 3 -37.64 26.00 20.26
CA MET A 3 -37.92 25.91 18.83
C MET A 3 -36.67 25.45 18.06
N HIS A 4 -36.78 24.38 17.31
CA HIS A 4 -35.78 23.94 16.32
C HIS A 4 -35.97 24.79 15.05
N ALA A 5 -34.93 25.51 14.66
CA ALA A 5 -34.84 26.15 13.35
C ALA A 5 -34.36 25.09 12.31
N PRO A 6 -34.93 25.05 11.12
CA PRO A 6 -34.48 24.13 10.08
C PRO A 6 -33.16 24.63 9.43
N MET A 7 -32.18 23.78 9.40
CA MET A 7 -30.92 24.01 8.73
C MET A 7 -31.13 23.91 7.19
N LEU A 8 -31.10 25.06 6.52
CA LEU A 8 -31.15 25.17 5.05
C LEU A 8 -29.84 24.59 4.48
N LEU A 9 -29.94 23.42 3.87
CA LEU A 9 -28.90 22.87 2.98
C LEU A 9 -28.85 23.71 1.69
N THR A 10 -27.91 24.63 1.61
CA THR A 10 -27.56 25.30 0.35
C THR A 10 -26.78 24.35 -0.53
N THR A 11 -27.44 23.76 -1.52
CA THR A 11 -26.81 23.07 -2.64
C THR A 11 -26.05 24.08 -3.48
N THR A 12 -24.75 24.22 -3.24
CA THR A 12 -23.86 24.94 -4.14
C THR A 12 -23.70 24.09 -5.41
N LYS A 13 -24.37 24.49 -6.50
CA LYS A 13 -24.12 23.94 -7.82
C LYS A 13 -22.69 24.29 -8.21
N ILE A 14 -21.79 23.28 -8.16
CA ILE A 14 -20.45 23.40 -8.71
C ILE A 14 -20.60 23.49 -10.22
N ASN A 15 -20.21 24.63 -10.77
CA ASN A 15 -20.26 24.92 -12.21
C ASN A 15 -19.10 24.18 -12.88
N LEU A 16 -19.38 23.02 -13.51
CA LEU A 16 -18.43 22.11 -14.15
C LEU A 16 -17.82 22.64 -15.48
N THR A 17 -17.84 23.95 -15.73
CA THR A 17 -17.56 24.49 -17.07
C THR A 17 -16.18 25.11 -17.27
N THR A 18 -15.15 24.84 -16.47
CA THR A 18 -13.82 25.46 -16.74
C THR A 18 -12.59 24.65 -16.33
N TYR A 19 -12.64 23.32 -16.31
CA TYR A 19 -11.40 22.55 -16.35
C TYR A 19 -11.21 22.01 -17.78
N LYS A 20 -10.39 22.70 -18.58
CA LYS A 20 -9.80 22.09 -19.76
C LYS A 20 -8.87 20.98 -19.28
N LEU A 21 -9.40 19.75 -19.19
CA LEU A 21 -8.60 18.54 -19.10
C LEU A 21 -7.65 18.55 -20.30
N ALA A 22 -6.35 18.39 -20.07
CA ALA A 22 -5.43 18.11 -21.16
C ALA A 22 -5.97 16.90 -21.93
N PRO A 23 -5.96 16.89 -23.27
CA PRO A 23 -6.45 15.76 -24.04
C PRO A 23 -5.62 14.52 -23.64
N MET A 24 -6.29 13.55 -23.00
CA MET A 24 -5.70 12.25 -22.76
C MET A 24 -5.67 11.53 -24.11
N GLU A 25 -4.47 11.22 -24.61
CA GLU A 25 -4.33 10.38 -25.79
C GLU A 25 -4.76 8.97 -25.45
N LYS A 26 -5.85 8.50 -26.05
CA LYS A 26 -6.32 7.13 -25.95
C LYS A 26 -5.45 6.29 -26.87
N ILE A 27 -4.61 5.47 -26.29
CA ILE A 27 -3.75 4.56 -27.04
C ILE A 27 -4.16 3.14 -26.65
N ASP A 28 -4.85 2.47 -27.55
CA ASP A 28 -5.38 1.11 -27.37
C ASP A 28 -6.00 0.92 -25.96
N ASN A 29 -5.90 -0.12 -25.24
CA ASN A 29 -6.56 -0.38 -23.95
C ASN A 29 -5.92 0.34 -22.73
N TRP A 30 -5.19 1.41 -22.92
CA TRP A 30 -4.60 2.26 -21.86
C TRP A 30 -4.61 3.75 -22.25
N MET A 31 -4.44 4.60 -21.25
CA MET A 31 -4.46 6.06 -21.36
C MET A 31 -3.34 6.68 -20.52
N SER A 32 -2.85 7.85 -20.93
CA SER A 32 -1.86 8.63 -20.20
C SER A 32 -2.08 10.12 -20.39
N PRO A 33 -1.79 10.98 -19.39
CA PRO A 33 -1.72 12.43 -19.57
C PRO A 33 -0.45 12.86 -20.30
N MET A 34 0.53 11.97 -20.50
CA MET A 34 1.78 12.22 -21.24
C MET A 34 1.57 12.05 -22.74
N SER A 35 2.38 12.72 -23.55
CA SER A 35 2.49 12.39 -24.98
C SER A 35 3.05 10.96 -25.14
N GLU A 36 2.72 10.31 -26.27
CA GLU A 36 3.18 8.93 -26.56
C GLU A 36 4.71 8.80 -26.45
N GLU A 37 5.45 9.76 -27.00
CA GLU A 37 6.92 9.77 -26.94
C GLU A 37 7.43 9.77 -25.50
N LYS A 38 6.92 10.67 -24.65
CA LYS A 38 7.32 10.74 -23.23
C LYS A 38 6.94 9.48 -22.47
N LEU A 39 5.77 8.94 -22.77
CA LEU A 39 5.28 7.71 -22.16
C LEU A 39 6.18 6.52 -22.50
N LEU A 40 6.50 6.33 -23.78
CA LEU A 40 7.41 5.25 -24.21
C LEU A 40 8.81 5.44 -23.61
N GLN A 41 9.33 6.67 -23.54
CA GLN A 41 10.60 6.95 -22.87
C GLN A 41 10.56 6.62 -21.37
N ALA A 42 9.45 6.90 -20.68
CA ALA A 42 9.28 6.54 -19.28
C ALA A 42 9.22 5.01 -19.10
N CYS A 43 8.43 4.32 -19.93
CA CYS A 43 8.32 2.85 -19.89
C CYS A 43 9.65 2.15 -20.24
N ALA A 44 10.42 2.67 -21.19
CA ALA A 44 11.72 2.10 -21.57
C ALA A 44 12.80 2.17 -20.48
N ARG A 45 12.61 3.01 -19.46
CA ARG A 45 13.52 3.11 -18.30
C ARG A 45 13.22 2.08 -17.23
N ILE A 46 12.04 1.46 -17.24
CA ILE A 46 11.58 0.60 -16.16
C ILE A 46 12.43 -0.68 -16.10
N LYS A 47 13.03 -0.91 -14.93
CA LYS A 47 13.81 -2.11 -14.60
C LYS A 47 13.16 -2.94 -13.51
N HIS A 48 12.21 -2.35 -12.79
CA HIS A 48 11.48 -3.05 -11.73
C HIS A 48 10.01 -2.61 -11.68
N VAL A 49 9.10 -3.58 -11.52
CA VAL A 49 7.67 -3.34 -11.31
C VAL A 49 7.28 -3.80 -9.91
N ALA A 50 6.88 -2.86 -9.07
CA ALA A 50 6.24 -3.12 -7.79
C ALA A 50 4.74 -3.31 -8.02
N LEU A 51 4.21 -4.48 -7.65
CA LEU A 51 2.82 -4.89 -7.91
C LEU A 51 2.01 -4.91 -6.63
N ASP A 52 0.91 -4.18 -6.58
CA ASP A 52 -0.15 -4.51 -5.66
C ASP A 52 -0.74 -5.89 -6.01
N MET A 53 -1.49 -6.48 -5.11
CA MET A 53 -1.96 -7.85 -5.31
C MET A 53 -3.47 -7.94 -5.52
N ASP A 54 -4.27 -7.63 -4.50
CA ASP A 54 -5.74 -7.79 -4.55
C ASP A 54 -6.35 -6.68 -5.42
N GLY A 55 -7.10 -7.05 -6.45
CA GLY A 55 -7.61 -6.10 -7.45
C GLY A 55 -6.62 -5.84 -8.61
N THR A 56 -5.37 -6.26 -8.50
CA THR A 56 -4.31 -6.03 -9.49
C THR A 56 -3.92 -7.31 -10.25
N ILE A 57 -3.56 -8.38 -9.52
CA ILE A 57 -3.12 -9.66 -10.11
C ILE A 57 -4.10 -10.80 -9.82
N TYR A 58 -4.94 -10.66 -8.81
CA TYR A 58 -6.02 -11.58 -8.45
C TYR A 58 -7.16 -10.82 -7.76
N MET A 59 -8.32 -11.47 -7.57
CA MET A 59 -9.39 -11.01 -6.71
C MET A 59 -9.73 -12.11 -5.69
N GLY A 60 -9.53 -11.82 -4.40
CA GLY A 60 -9.73 -12.79 -3.33
C GLY A 60 -8.88 -14.06 -3.49
N SER A 61 -9.47 -15.16 -3.94
CA SER A 61 -8.78 -16.44 -4.22
C SER A 61 -8.69 -16.79 -5.72
N THR A 62 -9.07 -15.88 -6.61
CA THR A 62 -9.13 -16.11 -8.06
C THR A 62 -8.07 -15.29 -8.78
N LEU A 63 -7.12 -15.97 -9.41
CA LEU A 63 -6.11 -15.33 -10.26
C LEU A 63 -6.77 -14.74 -11.50
N PHE A 64 -6.37 -13.53 -11.90
CA PHE A 64 -6.82 -12.98 -13.18
C PHE A 64 -6.17 -13.73 -14.35
N PRO A 65 -6.90 -13.99 -15.45
CA PRO A 65 -6.43 -14.86 -16.53
C PRO A 65 -5.19 -14.33 -17.28
N TYR A 66 -4.92 -13.06 -17.19
CA TYR A 66 -3.81 -12.37 -17.85
C TYR A 66 -2.55 -12.27 -16.98
N THR A 67 -2.62 -12.62 -15.69
CA THR A 67 -1.50 -12.39 -14.75
C THR A 67 -0.24 -13.15 -15.14
N HIS A 68 -0.35 -14.44 -15.48
CA HIS A 68 0.82 -15.23 -15.87
C HIS A 68 1.51 -14.65 -17.12
N HIS A 69 0.73 -14.30 -18.15
CA HIS A 69 1.27 -13.71 -19.36
C HIS A 69 2.02 -12.39 -19.08
N PHE A 70 1.49 -11.56 -18.19
CA PHE A 70 2.17 -10.33 -17.77
C PHE A 70 3.48 -10.59 -17.04
N LEU A 71 3.53 -11.52 -16.07
CA LEU A 71 4.76 -11.87 -15.35
C LEU A 71 5.83 -12.47 -16.26
N ASP A 72 5.39 -13.30 -17.22
CA ASP A 72 6.25 -13.83 -18.27
C ASP A 72 6.81 -12.73 -19.17
N THR A 73 5.99 -11.76 -19.53
CA THR A 73 6.40 -10.58 -20.31
C THR A 73 7.48 -9.78 -19.58
N LEU A 74 7.31 -9.49 -18.28
CA LEU A 74 8.34 -8.81 -17.50
C LEU A 74 9.65 -9.59 -17.51
N THR A 75 9.58 -10.90 -17.32
CA THR A 75 10.74 -11.79 -17.33
C THR A 75 11.47 -11.78 -18.69
N GLN A 76 10.72 -11.82 -19.79
CA GLN A 76 11.27 -11.77 -21.15
C GLN A 76 11.96 -10.43 -21.46
N LEU A 77 11.45 -9.34 -20.90
CA LEU A 77 12.05 -8.01 -21.01
C LEU A 77 13.22 -7.79 -20.04
N GLY A 78 13.54 -8.75 -19.17
CA GLY A 78 14.54 -8.59 -18.13
C GLY A 78 14.14 -7.63 -17.00
N ILE A 79 12.84 -7.31 -16.88
CA ILE A 79 12.29 -6.46 -15.85
C ILE A 79 11.98 -7.31 -14.62
N THR A 80 12.58 -6.96 -13.48
CA THR A 80 12.29 -7.62 -12.20
C THR A 80 10.96 -7.14 -11.63
N TYR A 81 10.36 -7.92 -10.73
CA TYR A 81 9.13 -7.50 -10.05
C TYR A 81 9.07 -7.96 -8.60
N SER A 82 8.24 -7.29 -7.82
CA SER A 82 7.90 -7.66 -6.44
C SER A 82 6.43 -7.40 -6.15
N PHE A 83 5.89 -8.16 -5.22
CA PHE A 83 4.51 -8.04 -4.74
C PHE A 83 4.49 -7.23 -3.45
N LEU A 84 3.66 -6.17 -3.41
CA LEU A 84 3.54 -5.26 -2.29
C LEU A 84 2.14 -5.33 -1.67
N THR A 85 2.07 -5.39 -0.35
CA THR A 85 0.79 -5.33 0.35
C THR A 85 0.87 -4.47 1.61
N ASN A 86 -0.18 -3.66 1.83
CA ASN A 86 -0.37 -2.96 3.10
C ASN A 86 -0.83 -3.88 4.22
N ASN A 87 -1.41 -5.04 3.89
CA ASN A 87 -2.04 -5.91 4.87
C ASN A 87 -1.00 -6.73 5.66
N PRO A 88 -0.77 -6.44 6.94
CA PRO A 88 0.23 -7.11 7.77
C PRO A 88 -0.32 -8.33 8.53
N THR A 89 -1.60 -8.71 8.32
CA THR A 89 -2.25 -9.77 9.12
C THR A 89 -1.68 -11.16 8.89
N LYS A 90 -1.04 -11.36 7.74
CA LYS A 90 -0.35 -12.58 7.34
C LYS A 90 1.14 -12.32 7.27
N SER A 91 1.94 -13.32 7.59
CA SER A 91 3.38 -13.24 7.37
C SER A 91 3.70 -13.26 5.87
N HIS A 92 4.89 -12.80 5.50
CA HIS A 92 5.33 -12.88 4.13
C HIS A 92 5.32 -14.33 3.61
N LYS A 93 5.60 -15.34 4.45
CA LYS A 93 5.48 -16.76 4.10
C LYS A 93 4.05 -17.19 3.79
N ASP A 94 3.07 -16.68 4.52
CA ASP A 94 1.66 -16.98 4.24
C ASP A 94 1.24 -16.41 2.87
N TYR A 95 1.79 -15.25 2.48
CA TYR A 95 1.57 -14.68 1.15
C TYR A 95 2.24 -15.51 0.06
N LEU A 96 3.47 -15.98 0.26
CA LEU A 96 4.12 -16.89 -0.69
C LEU A 96 3.32 -18.18 -0.89
N ILE A 97 2.79 -18.77 0.19
CA ILE A 97 1.90 -19.94 0.10
C ILE A 97 0.60 -19.59 -0.67
N LYS A 98 0.05 -18.39 -0.47
CA LYS A 98 -1.12 -17.94 -1.25
C LYS A 98 -0.78 -17.82 -2.73
N LEU A 99 0.33 -17.18 -3.08
CA LEU A 99 0.78 -17.02 -4.47
C LEU A 99 1.03 -18.38 -5.13
N GLU A 100 1.69 -19.30 -4.42
CA GLU A 100 1.92 -20.66 -4.90
C GLU A 100 0.61 -21.41 -5.21
N ARG A 101 -0.41 -21.28 -4.35
CA ARG A 101 -1.75 -21.86 -4.60
C ARG A 101 -2.46 -21.24 -5.81
N LEU A 102 -2.12 -20.01 -6.16
CA LEU A 102 -2.59 -19.32 -7.36
C LEU A 102 -1.73 -19.62 -8.59
N GLY A 103 -0.70 -20.47 -8.46
CA GLY A 103 0.20 -20.85 -9.53
C GLY A 103 1.33 -19.85 -9.79
N ILE A 104 1.59 -18.90 -8.87
CA ILE A 104 2.68 -17.93 -8.96
C ILE A 104 3.82 -18.39 -8.04
N HIS A 105 4.95 -18.77 -8.62
CA HIS A 105 6.16 -19.16 -7.90
C HIS A 105 6.98 -17.92 -7.54
N ALA A 106 6.65 -17.27 -6.44
CA ALA A 106 7.36 -16.09 -5.95
C ALA A 106 8.46 -16.47 -4.95
N THR A 107 9.59 -15.76 -5.00
CA THR A 107 10.69 -15.90 -4.04
C THR A 107 10.50 -15.02 -2.81
N ASP A 108 11.26 -15.31 -1.74
CA ASP A 108 11.27 -14.48 -0.51
C ASP A 108 11.55 -12.99 -0.83
N GLU A 109 12.44 -12.71 -1.78
CA GLU A 109 12.83 -11.35 -2.18
C GLU A 109 11.79 -10.61 -3.02
N GLN A 110 10.82 -11.35 -3.56
CA GLN A 110 9.73 -10.78 -4.36
C GLN A 110 8.51 -10.41 -3.54
N MET A 111 8.41 -10.82 -2.27
CA MET A 111 7.26 -10.51 -1.42
C MET A 111 7.62 -9.45 -0.38
N TYR A 112 6.98 -8.28 -0.41
CA TYR A 112 7.26 -7.18 0.50
C TYR A 112 5.98 -6.67 1.17
N THR A 113 5.84 -6.96 2.46
CA THR A 113 4.68 -6.58 3.28
C THR A 113 4.96 -5.29 4.05
N SER A 114 3.90 -4.61 4.51
CA SER A 114 4.05 -3.47 5.41
C SER A 114 4.75 -3.84 6.73
N SER A 115 4.65 -5.10 7.18
CA SER A 115 5.42 -5.61 8.32
C SER A 115 6.92 -5.61 8.06
N LEU A 116 7.36 -6.15 6.91
CA LEU A 116 8.78 -6.15 6.53
C LEU A 116 9.30 -4.72 6.35
N ALA A 117 8.54 -3.87 5.68
CA ALA A 117 8.88 -2.46 5.54
C ALA A 117 9.01 -1.75 6.90
N THR A 118 8.17 -2.10 7.88
CA THR A 118 8.26 -1.57 9.23
C THR A 118 9.51 -2.07 9.95
N ILE A 119 9.87 -3.34 9.79
CA ILE A 119 11.11 -3.92 10.32
C ILE A 119 12.33 -3.19 9.77
N ASP A 120 12.39 -3.00 8.45
CA ASP A 120 13.51 -2.33 7.79
C ASP A 120 13.60 -0.85 8.19
N TYR A 121 12.46 -0.18 8.29
CA TYR A 121 12.40 1.19 8.80
C TYR A 121 12.94 1.31 10.23
N ILE A 122 12.55 0.40 11.13
CA ILE A 122 13.03 0.40 12.52
C ILE A 122 14.55 0.17 12.56
N ARG A 123 15.06 -0.80 11.80
CA ARG A 123 16.51 -1.08 11.74
C ARG A 123 17.32 0.11 11.25
N LEU A 124 16.79 0.83 10.26
CA LEU A 124 17.47 1.98 9.67
C LEU A 124 17.43 3.21 10.58
N HIS A 125 16.28 3.54 11.15
CA HIS A 125 16.08 4.80 11.89
C HIS A 125 16.23 4.66 13.41
N TYR A 126 16.07 3.45 13.95
CA TYR A 126 16.16 3.16 15.38
C TYR A 126 17.05 1.93 15.65
N PRO A 127 18.34 1.94 15.22
CA PRO A 127 19.21 0.75 15.28
C PRO A 127 19.48 0.23 16.70
N GLN A 128 19.19 1.02 17.72
CA GLN A 128 19.34 0.63 19.12
C GLN A 128 18.07 0.00 19.72
N ALA A 129 16.92 0.12 19.04
CA ALA A 129 15.66 -0.43 19.52
C ALA A 129 15.68 -1.97 19.46
N LYS A 130 15.28 -2.60 20.55
CA LYS A 130 15.23 -4.06 20.68
C LYS A 130 13.86 -4.57 21.09
N ARG A 131 13.12 -3.77 21.85
CA ARG A 131 11.87 -4.16 22.50
C ARG A 131 10.69 -3.43 21.94
N LEU A 132 9.71 -4.16 21.40
CA LEU A 132 8.55 -3.58 20.75
C LEU A 132 7.26 -3.98 21.47
N PHE A 133 6.36 -3.02 21.67
CA PHE A 133 4.96 -3.34 21.92
C PHE A 133 4.21 -3.31 20.59
N THR A 134 3.55 -4.42 20.23
CA THR A 134 2.85 -4.53 18.94
C THR A 134 1.36 -4.77 19.13
N LEU A 135 0.50 -3.97 18.51
CA LEU A 135 -0.84 -4.39 18.13
C LEU A 135 -0.76 -4.99 16.75
N GLY A 136 -0.93 -6.29 16.62
CA GLY A 136 -0.81 -7.03 15.37
C GLY A 136 -1.06 -8.51 15.61
N THR A 137 -1.40 -9.23 14.54
CA THR A 137 -1.69 -10.67 14.61
C THR A 137 -0.49 -11.48 15.07
N PRO A 138 -0.69 -12.69 15.64
CA PRO A 138 0.43 -13.58 15.99
C PRO A 138 1.37 -13.87 14.80
N SER A 139 0.86 -13.95 13.59
CA SER A 139 1.68 -14.16 12.38
C SER A 139 2.64 -12.99 12.14
N MET A 140 2.14 -11.75 12.22
CA MET A 140 2.98 -10.55 12.15
C MET A 140 4.00 -10.51 13.28
N GLN A 141 3.58 -10.77 14.52
CA GLN A 141 4.47 -10.76 15.69
C GLN A 141 5.65 -11.73 15.52
N GLN A 142 5.42 -12.91 14.93
CA GLN A 142 6.49 -13.86 14.64
C GLN A 142 7.51 -13.32 13.60
N GLU A 143 7.11 -12.47 12.66
CA GLU A 143 8.07 -11.82 11.76
C GLU A 143 9.02 -10.90 12.51
N PHE A 144 8.50 -10.08 13.42
CA PHE A 144 9.33 -9.20 14.27
C PHE A 144 10.28 -9.99 15.17
N ILE A 145 9.82 -11.09 15.79
CA ILE A 145 10.66 -11.98 16.59
C ILE A 145 11.78 -12.59 15.73
N LYS A 146 11.46 -13.10 14.53
CA LYS A 146 12.46 -13.65 13.59
C LYS A 146 13.44 -12.59 13.12
N ALA A 147 13.01 -11.32 13.06
CA ALA A 147 13.89 -10.19 12.75
C ALA A 147 14.82 -9.81 13.91
N GLY A 148 14.69 -10.44 15.08
CA GLY A 148 15.55 -10.24 16.24
C GLY A 148 15.00 -9.28 17.29
N PHE A 149 13.74 -8.84 17.18
CA PHE A 149 13.09 -8.01 18.19
C PHE A 149 12.49 -8.84 19.31
N GLU A 150 12.50 -8.30 20.52
CA GLU A 150 11.76 -8.82 21.68
C GLU A 150 10.40 -8.12 21.75
N LEU A 151 9.32 -8.90 21.91
CA LEU A 151 7.99 -8.31 22.08
C LEU A 151 7.68 -8.19 23.57
N THR A 152 7.24 -7.00 23.99
CA THR A 152 6.82 -6.74 25.35
C THR A 152 5.40 -7.27 25.60
N THR A 153 5.13 -7.57 26.87
CA THR A 153 3.84 -8.07 27.35
C THR A 153 2.86 -6.93 27.64
N ASP A 154 1.68 -7.27 28.16
CA ASP A 154 0.69 -6.29 28.61
C ASP A 154 1.00 -5.73 30.04
N ASP A 155 2.11 -6.15 30.67
CA ASP A 155 2.55 -5.65 31.97
C ASP A 155 2.97 -4.17 31.86
N PRO A 156 2.48 -3.26 32.74
CA PRO A 156 2.85 -1.85 32.75
C PRO A 156 4.33 -1.59 33.03
N ASN A 157 5.06 -2.56 33.58
CA ASN A 157 6.48 -2.45 33.87
C ASN A 157 7.36 -2.98 32.75
N ASP A 158 6.77 -3.67 31.78
CA ASP A 158 7.46 -4.25 30.63
C ASP A 158 7.57 -3.23 29.48
N ARG A 159 8.45 -2.21 29.70
CA ARG A 159 8.55 -1.03 28.85
C ARG A 159 9.12 -1.35 27.46
N PRO A 160 8.44 -0.96 26.35
CA PRO A 160 8.98 -1.04 25.00
C PRO A 160 9.89 0.14 24.65
N ASP A 161 10.74 -0.06 23.63
CA ASP A 161 11.49 1.00 22.97
C ASP A 161 10.63 1.69 21.90
N ILE A 162 9.72 0.93 21.24
CA ILE A 162 8.85 1.41 20.14
C ILE A 162 7.46 0.81 20.31
N LEU A 163 6.43 1.62 20.04
CA LEU A 163 5.05 1.18 19.84
C LEU A 163 4.79 0.97 18.34
N VAL A 164 4.36 -0.23 17.95
CA VAL A 164 3.94 -0.57 16.58
C VAL A 164 2.46 -0.92 16.58
N VAL A 165 1.67 -0.24 15.76
CA VAL A 165 0.25 -0.53 15.55
C VAL A 165 0.03 -0.99 14.12
N ALA A 166 -0.71 -2.08 13.97
CA ALA A 166 -1.00 -2.74 12.72
C ALA A 166 -2.47 -3.19 12.65
N PHE A 167 -2.88 -3.72 11.52
CA PHE A 167 -4.15 -4.41 11.40
C PHE A 167 -4.13 -5.69 12.26
N ASP A 168 -4.95 -5.75 13.29
CA ASP A 168 -5.00 -6.84 14.25
C ASP A 168 -6.39 -7.47 14.37
N THR A 169 -6.59 -8.60 13.68
CA THR A 169 -7.84 -9.38 13.76
C THR A 169 -7.98 -10.18 15.06
N THR A 170 -6.96 -10.17 15.91
CA THR A 170 -6.94 -10.85 17.23
C THR A 170 -6.97 -9.86 18.40
N LEU A 171 -7.24 -8.57 18.10
CA LEU A 171 -7.23 -7.47 19.04
C LEU A 171 -8.11 -7.77 20.27
N THR A 172 -7.55 -7.52 21.45
CA THR A 172 -8.32 -7.46 22.70
C THR A 172 -8.39 -6.03 23.21
N TYR A 173 -9.46 -5.72 23.95
CA TYR A 173 -9.62 -4.41 24.57
C TYR A 173 -8.43 -4.05 25.46
N ASN A 174 -7.90 -5.01 26.24
CA ASN A 174 -6.76 -4.79 27.13
C ASN A 174 -5.50 -4.39 26.34
N ARG A 175 -5.23 -5.03 25.21
CA ARG A 175 -4.08 -4.67 24.36
C ARG A 175 -4.23 -3.28 23.75
N LEU A 176 -5.43 -2.90 23.31
CA LEU A 176 -5.69 -1.54 22.83
C LEU A 176 -5.48 -0.50 23.95
N CYS A 177 -5.96 -0.79 25.17
CA CYS A 177 -5.71 0.07 26.34
C CYS A 177 -4.22 0.19 26.66
N ARG A 178 -3.46 -0.91 26.55
CA ARG A 178 -2.02 -0.91 26.79
C ARG A 178 -1.25 -0.11 25.74
N ALA A 179 -1.57 -0.26 24.46
CA ALA A 179 -1.01 0.57 23.39
C ALA A 179 -1.29 2.06 23.64
N THR A 180 -2.54 2.40 23.99
CA THR A 180 -2.94 3.77 24.33
C THR A 180 -2.16 4.31 25.52
N TRP A 181 -1.91 3.48 26.54
CA TRP A 181 -1.07 3.85 27.67
C TRP A 181 0.35 4.19 27.25
N TRP A 182 1.00 3.33 26.44
CA TRP A 182 2.35 3.58 25.93
C TRP A 182 2.40 4.86 25.09
N ALA A 183 1.44 5.05 24.19
CA ALA A 183 1.32 6.25 23.40
C ALA A 183 1.17 7.51 24.28
N SER A 184 0.47 7.45 25.40
CA SER A 184 0.16 8.61 26.25
C SER A 184 1.25 8.94 27.26
N LYS A 185 2.03 7.96 27.70
CA LYS A 185 2.93 8.08 28.87
C LYS A 185 4.41 8.07 28.55
N LEU A 186 4.77 7.55 27.39
CA LEU A 186 6.16 7.44 26.97
C LEU A 186 6.45 8.33 25.77
N ASP A 187 7.62 8.94 25.79
CA ASP A 187 8.22 9.60 24.64
C ASP A 187 9.02 8.56 23.84
N ILE A 188 8.30 7.63 23.22
CA ILE A 188 8.85 6.57 22.37
C ILE A 188 8.28 6.70 20.97
N PRO A 189 8.98 6.23 19.92
CA PRO A 189 8.44 6.21 18.56
C PRO A 189 7.13 5.42 18.50
N TYR A 190 6.13 5.99 17.82
CA TYR A 190 4.86 5.37 17.55
C TYR A 190 4.70 5.18 16.03
N ILE A 191 4.76 3.93 15.58
CA ILE A 191 4.77 3.55 14.17
C ILE A 191 3.47 2.83 13.84
N ALA A 192 2.81 3.23 12.74
CA ALA A 192 1.71 2.49 12.14
C ALA A 192 2.20 1.76 10.88
N THR A 193 1.80 0.50 10.70
CA THR A 193 2.23 -0.29 9.54
C THR A 193 1.56 0.15 8.24
N ASN A 194 0.34 0.69 8.30
CA ASN A 194 -0.44 1.14 7.14
C ASN A 194 -1.54 2.13 7.58
N PRO A 195 -2.05 2.97 6.64
CA PRO A 195 -3.07 3.98 6.97
C PRO A 195 -4.50 3.47 6.82
N ASP A 196 -4.73 2.24 6.33
CA ASP A 196 -6.03 1.77 5.88
C ASP A 196 -7.07 1.78 7.03
N TRP A 197 -8.27 2.29 6.74
CA TRP A 197 -9.37 2.35 7.71
C TRP A 197 -10.09 1.03 7.85
N VAL A 198 -10.24 0.33 6.73
CA VAL A 198 -10.92 -0.95 6.61
C VAL A 198 -10.15 -1.86 5.66
N CYS A 199 -10.20 -3.17 5.89
CA CYS A 199 -9.71 -4.16 4.94
C CYS A 199 -10.91 -4.74 4.18
N PRO A 200 -10.89 -4.76 2.84
CA PRO A 200 -11.93 -5.41 2.04
C PRO A 200 -12.08 -6.89 2.40
N THR A 201 -13.31 -7.37 2.36
CA THR A 201 -13.64 -8.78 2.61
C THR A 201 -14.87 -9.16 1.77
N ASP A 202 -14.99 -10.43 1.43
CA ASP A 202 -16.16 -11.05 0.81
C ASP A 202 -17.23 -11.51 1.82
N GLN A 203 -17.02 -11.22 3.11
CA GLN A 203 -17.94 -11.56 4.20
C GLN A 203 -18.84 -10.37 4.53
N ASP A 204 -20.01 -10.63 5.12
CA ASP A 204 -20.96 -9.61 5.61
C ASP A 204 -20.44 -8.94 6.90
N VAL A 205 -19.23 -8.40 6.86
CA VAL A 205 -18.56 -7.74 7.99
C VAL A 205 -17.62 -6.65 7.49
N ILE A 206 -17.44 -5.61 8.30
CA ILE A 206 -16.39 -4.59 8.08
C ILE A 206 -15.18 -4.98 8.94
N LEU A 207 -14.06 -5.23 8.31
CA LEU A 207 -12.80 -5.48 9.01
C LEU A 207 -12.12 -4.13 9.32
N VAL A 208 -12.05 -3.81 10.61
CA VAL A 208 -11.45 -2.57 11.14
C VAL A 208 -9.94 -2.66 11.03
N ASP A 209 -9.31 -1.81 10.22
CA ASP A 209 -7.88 -1.87 9.94
C ASP A 209 -7.05 -0.89 10.80
N CYS A 210 -5.75 -0.86 10.61
CA CYS A 210 -4.74 -0.15 11.38
C CYS A 210 -5.07 1.34 11.58
N GLY A 211 -5.46 2.06 10.53
CA GLY A 211 -5.81 3.49 10.60
C GLY A 211 -6.94 3.75 11.60
N SER A 212 -7.95 2.88 11.63
CA SER A 212 -9.07 2.97 12.59
C SER A 212 -8.60 2.71 14.03
N LEU A 213 -7.67 1.76 14.23
CA LEU A 213 -7.07 1.52 15.55
C LEU A 213 -6.23 2.72 16.02
N CYS A 214 -5.47 3.32 15.12
CA CYS A 214 -4.74 4.56 15.40
C CYS A 214 -5.67 5.69 15.80
N LYS A 215 -6.86 5.81 15.16
CA LYS A 215 -7.88 6.80 15.55
C LYS A 215 -8.51 6.53 16.91
N ALA A 216 -8.70 5.27 17.29
CA ALA A 216 -9.16 4.92 18.64
C ALA A 216 -8.14 5.37 19.70
N ILE A 217 -6.84 5.13 19.47
CA ILE A 217 -5.74 5.59 20.33
C ILE A 217 -5.71 7.12 20.38
N GLU A 218 -5.74 7.81 19.24
CA GLU A 218 -5.77 9.27 19.14
C GLU A 218 -6.95 9.87 19.90
N GLY A 219 -8.14 9.28 19.77
CA GLY A 219 -9.34 9.71 20.49
C GLY A 219 -9.14 9.73 22.01
N ALA A 220 -8.41 8.74 22.54
CA ALA A 220 -8.19 8.58 23.97
C ALA A 220 -7.00 9.40 24.51
N CYS A 221 -5.90 9.55 23.77
CA CYS A 221 -4.68 10.19 24.29
C CYS A 221 -4.16 11.38 23.46
N LYS A 222 -4.81 11.74 22.36
CA LYS A 222 -4.47 12.86 21.46
C LYS A 222 -3.12 12.69 20.74
N ARG A 223 -2.57 11.49 20.73
CA ARG A 223 -1.34 11.18 20.00
C ARG A 223 -1.65 10.38 18.74
N THR A 224 -1.07 10.79 17.63
CA THR A 224 -1.08 10.10 16.34
C THR A 224 0.24 9.35 16.13
N PRO A 225 0.31 8.38 15.19
CA PRO A 225 1.59 7.80 14.77
C PRO A 225 2.58 8.88 14.32
N ASP A 226 3.85 8.73 14.70
CA ASP A 226 4.94 9.59 14.23
C ASP A 226 5.24 9.32 12.76
N ILE A 227 5.02 8.07 12.32
CA ILE A 227 5.16 7.63 10.93
C ILE A 227 4.15 6.52 10.60
N VAL A 228 3.67 6.52 9.36
CA VAL A 228 2.88 5.45 8.75
C VAL A 228 3.71 4.88 7.60
N ILE A 229 4.01 3.58 7.61
CA ILE A 229 4.99 2.96 6.70
C ILE A 229 4.39 2.54 5.36
N GLY A 230 3.22 1.91 5.37
CA GLY A 230 2.56 1.38 4.17
C GLY A 230 2.12 2.45 3.17
N LYS A 231 1.75 2.01 1.98
CA LYS A 231 1.20 2.87 0.91
C LYS A 231 0.11 3.81 1.46
N PRO A 232 0.07 5.09 1.15
CA PRO A 232 0.79 5.82 0.10
C PRO A 232 2.17 6.35 0.49
N ASN A 233 2.73 5.95 1.64
CA ASN A 233 4.07 6.36 2.01
C ASN A 233 5.10 5.74 1.05
N PRO A 234 6.07 6.51 0.53
CA PRO A 234 7.03 6.03 -0.47
C PRO A 234 8.08 5.05 0.09
N ASN A 235 8.16 4.86 1.41
CA ASN A 235 9.22 4.07 2.05
C ASN A 235 9.35 2.65 1.48
N MET A 236 8.22 1.99 1.13
CA MET A 236 8.29 0.65 0.53
C MET A 236 9.04 0.68 -0.82
N LEU A 237 8.81 1.69 -1.65
CA LEU A 237 9.53 1.85 -2.93
C LEU A 237 10.97 2.29 -2.73
N TYR A 238 11.26 3.13 -1.71
CA TYR A 238 12.64 3.51 -1.39
C TYR A 238 13.47 2.31 -0.93
N CYS A 239 12.92 1.42 -0.12
CA CYS A 239 13.60 0.19 0.27
C CYS A 239 13.90 -0.69 -0.96
N ILE A 240 12.95 -0.87 -1.87
CA ILE A 240 13.17 -1.63 -3.12
C ILE A 240 14.23 -0.95 -3.99
N ARG A 241 14.16 0.36 -4.16
CA ARG A 241 15.14 1.15 -4.90
C ARG A 241 16.56 0.92 -4.36
N ASP A 242 16.72 1.07 -3.05
CA ASP A 242 18.03 1.01 -2.39
C ASP A 242 18.60 -0.42 -2.39
N MET A 243 17.76 -1.43 -2.14
CA MET A 243 18.17 -2.85 -2.21
C MET A 243 18.61 -3.27 -3.62
N ARG A 244 18.04 -2.68 -4.67
CA ARG A 244 18.33 -3.02 -6.06
C ARG A 244 19.31 -2.09 -6.76
N GLY A 245 19.72 -1.00 -6.09
CA GLY A 245 20.61 0.01 -6.68
C GLY A 245 19.98 0.72 -7.89
N LEU A 246 18.68 1.00 -7.84
CA LEU A 246 17.93 1.64 -8.90
C LEU A 246 17.69 3.12 -8.58
N ASP A 247 17.31 3.88 -9.61
CA ASP A 247 16.70 5.19 -9.45
C ASP A 247 15.18 5.07 -9.36
N SER A 248 14.51 6.04 -8.72
CA SER A 248 13.05 6.03 -8.58
C SER A 248 12.31 5.96 -9.92
N ASN A 249 12.84 6.62 -10.97
CA ASN A 249 12.27 6.62 -12.31
C ASN A 249 12.51 5.32 -13.12
N GLU A 250 13.23 4.37 -12.53
CA GLU A 250 13.41 3.01 -13.07
C GLU A 250 12.43 2.00 -12.43
N ILE A 251 11.56 2.48 -11.53
CA ILE A 251 10.56 1.69 -10.84
C ILE A 251 9.16 2.14 -11.26
N ALA A 252 8.28 1.18 -11.59
CA ALA A 252 6.86 1.40 -11.71
C ALA A 252 6.13 0.81 -10.51
N MET A 253 5.17 1.52 -9.91
CA MET A 253 4.20 0.98 -8.98
C MET A 253 2.89 0.78 -9.73
N CYS A 254 2.43 -0.47 -9.79
CA CYS A 254 1.20 -0.86 -10.45
C CYS A 254 0.18 -1.36 -9.43
N GLY A 255 -1.01 -0.77 -9.42
CA GLY A 255 -2.07 -1.13 -8.50
C GLY A 255 -3.42 -0.60 -8.95
N ASP A 256 -4.47 -0.97 -8.22
CA ASP A 256 -5.86 -0.65 -8.56
C ASP A 256 -6.43 0.57 -7.80
N ARG A 257 -5.62 1.17 -6.89
CA ARG A 257 -6.07 2.28 -6.04
C ARG A 257 -5.26 3.55 -6.25
N ILE A 258 -5.95 4.65 -6.52
CA ILE A 258 -5.32 5.96 -6.71
C ILE A 258 -4.68 6.46 -5.41
N TYR A 259 -5.41 6.37 -4.29
CA TYR A 259 -5.01 6.96 -3.01
C TYR A 259 -3.93 6.17 -2.24
N THR A 260 -3.62 4.95 -2.67
CA THR A 260 -2.51 4.15 -2.14
C THR A 260 -1.43 3.92 -3.18
N ASP A 261 -1.70 3.15 -4.25
CA ASP A 261 -0.69 2.66 -5.19
C ASP A 261 -0.12 3.77 -6.05
N VAL A 262 -1.01 4.50 -6.75
CA VAL A 262 -0.61 5.63 -7.59
C VAL A 262 0.04 6.72 -6.74
N ALA A 263 -0.56 7.04 -5.58
CA ALA A 263 0.01 8.02 -4.66
C ALA A 263 1.40 7.59 -4.13
N THR A 264 1.63 6.30 -3.89
CA THR A 264 2.97 5.79 -3.51
C THR A 264 3.99 6.07 -4.62
N ALA A 265 3.65 5.77 -5.86
CA ALA A 265 4.52 6.06 -7.01
C ALA A 265 4.86 7.54 -7.10
N GLN A 266 3.85 8.39 -7.06
CA GLN A 266 4.00 9.85 -7.16
C GLN A 266 4.86 10.40 -6.02
N ASN A 267 4.62 9.94 -4.78
CA ASN A 267 5.39 10.33 -3.61
C ASN A 267 6.86 9.85 -3.68
N ALA A 268 7.11 8.73 -4.37
CA ALA A 268 8.46 8.18 -4.56
C ALA A 268 9.20 8.76 -5.77
N GLY A 269 8.52 9.47 -6.67
CA GLY A 269 9.06 9.89 -7.96
C GLY A 269 9.20 8.70 -8.94
N SER A 270 8.38 7.68 -8.78
CA SER A 270 8.29 6.48 -9.62
C SER A 270 7.12 6.56 -10.61
N LEU A 271 7.08 5.68 -11.60
CA LEU A 271 5.99 5.64 -12.58
C LEU A 271 4.73 5.04 -11.95
N GLY A 272 3.64 5.80 -11.89
CA GLY A 272 2.36 5.38 -11.32
C GLY A 272 1.43 4.76 -12.35
N VAL A 273 1.17 3.46 -12.25
CA VAL A 273 0.30 2.69 -13.14
C VAL A 273 -0.96 2.27 -12.41
N LEU A 274 -2.09 2.83 -12.81
CA LEU A 274 -3.40 2.42 -12.35
C LEU A 274 -3.95 1.32 -13.26
N VAL A 275 -4.46 0.23 -12.67
CA VAL A 275 -5.23 -0.79 -13.38
C VAL A 275 -6.69 -0.75 -12.95
N LEU A 276 -7.60 -0.94 -13.92
CA LEU A 276 -9.04 -0.87 -13.71
C LEU A 276 -9.67 -2.24 -13.41
N SER A 277 -8.85 -3.20 -12.98
CA SER A 277 -9.29 -4.56 -12.64
C SER A 277 -9.81 -4.71 -11.20
N GLY A 278 -9.68 -3.67 -10.39
CA GLY A 278 -10.05 -3.67 -8.97
C GLY A 278 -11.01 -2.54 -8.58
N GLU A 279 -10.63 -1.76 -7.56
CA GLU A 279 -11.51 -0.78 -6.90
C GLU A 279 -11.80 0.46 -7.74
N THR A 280 -10.78 1.01 -8.45
CA THR A 280 -10.93 2.28 -9.13
C THR A 280 -11.64 2.15 -10.47
N THR A 281 -12.68 2.95 -10.67
CA THR A 281 -13.38 3.07 -11.96
C THR A 281 -12.67 4.06 -12.91
N LEU A 282 -12.92 3.92 -14.22
CA LEU A 282 -12.41 4.88 -15.21
C LEU A 282 -12.86 6.33 -14.90
N GLU A 283 -14.12 6.51 -14.49
CA GLU A 283 -14.66 7.83 -14.15
C GLU A 283 -13.88 8.46 -12.98
N THR A 284 -13.60 7.67 -11.94
CA THR A 284 -12.80 8.11 -10.78
C THR A 284 -11.37 8.43 -11.20
N ALA A 285 -10.76 7.61 -12.06
CA ALA A 285 -9.41 7.85 -12.57
C ALA A 285 -9.30 9.17 -13.36
N LEU A 286 -10.27 9.44 -14.24
CA LEU A 286 -10.33 10.67 -15.02
C LEU A 286 -10.56 11.93 -14.18
N ALA A 287 -11.30 11.80 -13.06
CA ALA A 287 -11.59 12.89 -12.14
C ALA A 287 -10.47 13.14 -11.12
N SER A 288 -9.49 12.23 -11.01
CA SER A 288 -8.42 12.33 -10.00
C SER A 288 -7.43 13.46 -10.29
N ASN A 289 -6.88 14.02 -9.22
CA ASN A 289 -5.83 15.05 -9.31
C ASN A 289 -4.82 14.83 -8.15
N PRO A 290 -3.56 14.51 -8.44
CA PRO A 290 -3.01 14.28 -9.79
C PRO A 290 -3.55 13.00 -10.44
N GLN A 291 -3.52 12.96 -11.78
CA GLN A 291 -3.87 11.75 -12.54
C GLN A 291 -2.75 10.70 -12.47
N PRO A 292 -3.05 9.40 -12.61
CA PRO A 292 -2.04 8.38 -12.82
C PRO A 292 -1.21 8.67 -14.06
N ASP A 293 0.06 8.29 -14.06
CA ASP A 293 0.92 8.38 -15.24
C ASP A 293 0.40 7.49 -16.37
N ILE A 294 -0.12 6.32 -16.01
CA ILE A 294 -0.77 5.36 -16.90
C ILE A 294 -2.06 4.87 -16.24
N THR A 295 -3.14 4.80 -17.00
CA THR A 295 -4.36 4.08 -16.66
C THR A 295 -4.58 2.97 -17.69
N ALA A 296 -4.52 1.71 -17.28
CA ALA A 296 -4.69 0.54 -18.13
C ALA A 296 -5.89 -0.30 -17.69
N LEU A 297 -6.51 -1.06 -18.59
CA LEU A 297 -7.60 -1.95 -18.22
C LEU A 297 -7.18 -3.01 -17.21
N ASN A 298 -5.95 -3.50 -17.34
CA ASN A 298 -5.35 -4.51 -16.48
C ASN A 298 -3.83 -4.54 -16.66
N VAL A 299 -3.13 -5.38 -15.91
CA VAL A 299 -1.66 -5.49 -15.97
C VAL A 299 -1.14 -5.94 -17.35
N ASP A 300 -1.89 -6.75 -18.11
CA ASP A 300 -1.46 -7.22 -19.43
C ASP A 300 -1.37 -6.08 -20.45
N GLU A 301 -2.30 -5.13 -20.38
CA GLU A 301 -2.25 -3.92 -21.24
C GLU A 301 -1.05 -3.05 -20.90
N PHE A 302 -0.66 -2.97 -19.62
CA PHE A 302 0.61 -2.35 -19.23
C PHE A 302 1.81 -3.14 -19.76
N GLY A 303 1.77 -4.48 -19.70
CA GLY A 303 2.79 -5.35 -20.29
C GLY A 303 3.01 -5.10 -21.79
N LYS A 304 1.93 -4.97 -22.56
CA LYS A 304 2.00 -4.63 -24.00
C LYS A 304 2.66 -3.28 -24.25
N LEU A 305 2.39 -2.30 -23.37
CA LEU A 305 3.04 -0.99 -23.45
C LEU A 305 4.53 -1.08 -23.18
N LEU A 306 4.95 -1.88 -22.18
CA LEU A 306 6.37 -2.14 -21.91
C LEU A 306 7.06 -2.82 -23.11
N VAL A 307 6.43 -3.83 -23.73
CA VAL A 307 6.95 -4.45 -24.98
C VAL A 307 7.15 -3.40 -26.07
N LYS A 308 6.16 -2.56 -26.31
CA LYS A 308 6.24 -1.47 -27.30
C LYS A 308 7.38 -0.49 -27.01
N ALA A 309 7.64 -0.21 -25.74
CA ALA A 309 8.69 0.72 -25.32
C ALA A 309 10.11 0.15 -25.42
N HIS A 310 10.25 -1.19 -25.41
CA HIS A 310 11.53 -1.89 -25.51
C HIS A 310 11.82 -2.44 -26.92
N SER A 311 10.90 -2.24 -27.88
CA SER A 311 11.08 -2.59 -29.30
C SER A 311 11.75 -1.46 -30.06
#